data_c948f7cfbbb9df25bde7270d5d963d77
#
_entry.id   c948f7cfbbb9df25bde7270d5d963d77
#
_cell.length_a   1.000
_cell.length_b   1.000
_cell.length_c   1.000
_cell.angle_alpha   90.00
_cell.angle_beta   90.00
_cell.angle_gamma   90.00
#
_symmetry.space_group_name_H-M   'P 1'
#
loop_
_entity.id
_entity.type
_entity.pdbx_description
1 polymer ?
#
loop_
_entity_poly.entity_id
_entity_poly.type
_entity_poly.pdbx_seq_one_letter_code
_entity_poly.pdbx_strand_id
1 'polypeptide(L)'
;MEYYKTNNSAPAEGGELNDSAVFSAADLGDYDRGNYVLLPEGDYEFTIVDLKESRHQDVGGKVGNCKQVNPVFRVKNPEDGSNVDIENFNLYMWNSRGCLGMIAQYYDSIGLHKKGDPIHFDWTKDHHIGKTGKLQIKHETYKKKDGTDGTAMKISKLYPKEEAASTNSWGSWKK
;
A
#
# COMPACT_ATOMS: atom_id res chain seq x y z
N MET A 1 -12.63 -5.43 -55.37
CA MET A 1 -11.99 -4.74 -54.22
C MET A 1 -12.07 -5.66 -53.01
N GLU A 2 -10.98 -6.33 -52.73
CA GLU A 2 -10.87 -7.17 -51.56
C GLU A 2 -10.60 -6.25 -50.35
N TYR A 3 -11.56 -6.23 -49.43
CA TYR A 3 -11.37 -5.59 -48.12
C TYR A 3 -10.45 -6.49 -47.30
N TYR A 4 -9.23 -6.07 -47.06
CA TYR A 4 -8.37 -6.67 -46.05
C TYR A 4 -9.05 -6.52 -44.67
N LYS A 5 -9.67 -7.60 -44.20
CA LYS A 5 -10.01 -7.74 -42.78
C LYS A 5 -8.70 -7.89 -42.02
N THR A 6 -8.20 -6.79 -41.51
CA THR A 6 -7.20 -6.85 -40.42
C THR A 6 -7.92 -7.36 -39.19
N ASN A 7 -7.69 -8.63 -38.85
CA ASN A 7 -8.03 -9.16 -37.54
C ASN A 7 -7.11 -8.50 -36.49
N ASN A 8 -7.42 -7.26 -36.12
CA ASN A 8 -6.81 -6.61 -34.97
C ASN A 8 -7.58 -7.05 -33.72
N SER A 9 -7.40 -8.30 -33.31
CA SER A 9 -7.77 -8.70 -31.96
C SER A 9 -6.75 -8.13 -31.00
N ALA A 10 -7.23 -7.54 -29.89
CA ALA A 10 -6.37 -7.10 -28.79
C ALA A 10 -5.45 -8.25 -28.35
N PRO A 11 -4.15 -8.00 -28.07
CA PRO A 11 -3.27 -9.01 -27.54
C PRO A 11 -3.81 -9.56 -26.22
N ALA A 12 -3.53 -10.84 -25.93
CA ALA A 12 -3.89 -11.46 -24.66
C ALA A 12 -3.27 -10.69 -23.48
N GLU A 13 -3.97 -10.67 -22.35
CA GLU A 13 -3.43 -10.05 -21.12
C GLU A 13 -2.05 -10.61 -20.78
N GLY A 14 -1.11 -9.71 -20.49
CA GLY A 14 0.28 -10.06 -20.12
C GLY A 14 1.26 -10.12 -21.30
N GLY A 15 0.83 -9.80 -22.52
CA GLY A 15 1.71 -9.71 -23.70
C GLY A 15 2.35 -8.32 -23.85
N GLU A 16 3.51 -8.28 -24.53
CA GLU A 16 4.14 -7.02 -24.95
C GLU A 16 3.29 -6.31 -26.00
N LEU A 17 3.06 -5.01 -25.80
CA LEU A 17 2.33 -4.18 -26.75
C LEU A 17 3.27 -3.68 -27.85
N ASN A 18 2.83 -3.74 -29.11
CA ASN A 18 3.55 -3.11 -30.21
C ASN A 18 2.89 -1.75 -30.57
N ASP A 19 3.63 -0.90 -31.25
CA ASP A 19 3.21 0.46 -31.60
C ASP A 19 1.98 0.52 -32.54
N SER A 20 1.62 -0.60 -33.16
CA SER A 20 0.45 -0.73 -34.04
C SER A 20 -0.77 -1.35 -33.37
N ALA A 21 -0.70 -1.70 -32.08
CA ALA A 21 -1.82 -2.27 -31.34
C ALA A 21 -2.97 -1.26 -31.21
N VAL A 22 -4.16 -1.67 -31.61
CA VAL A 22 -5.37 -0.85 -31.52
C VAL A 22 -6.34 -1.52 -30.56
N PHE A 23 -6.75 -0.77 -29.56
CA PHE A 23 -7.73 -1.20 -28.56
C PHE A 23 -9.03 -0.45 -28.75
N SER A 24 -10.15 -1.16 -28.68
CA SER A 24 -11.47 -0.53 -28.65
C SER A 24 -11.75 0.08 -27.27
N ALA A 25 -12.75 0.95 -27.20
CA ALA A 25 -13.19 1.48 -25.90
C ALA A 25 -13.67 0.36 -24.96
N ALA A 26 -14.18 -0.75 -25.49
CA ALA A 26 -14.57 -1.93 -24.70
C ALA A 26 -13.35 -2.68 -24.15
N ASP A 27 -12.24 -2.74 -24.91
CA ASP A 27 -11.00 -3.37 -24.46
C ASP A 27 -10.29 -2.55 -23.37
N LEU A 28 -10.49 -1.23 -23.40
CA LEU A 28 -9.92 -0.34 -22.39
C LEU A 28 -10.71 -0.41 -21.07
N GLY A 29 -11.95 -0.94 -21.09
CA GLY A 29 -12.85 -0.94 -19.93
C GLY A 29 -13.06 0.45 -19.36
N ASP A 30 -13.66 0.53 -18.21
CA ASP A 30 -13.57 1.72 -17.37
C ASP A 30 -12.17 1.77 -16.74
N TYR A 31 -11.17 2.17 -17.51
CA TYR A 31 -9.88 2.54 -16.91
C TYR A 31 -10.02 3.89 -16.18
N ASP A 32 -11.07 4.05 -15.45
CA ASP A 32 -11.13 5.07 -14.43
C ASP A 32 -9.88 4.82 -13.59
N ARG A 33 -8.96 5.75 -13.61
CA ARG A 33 -7.81 5.79 -12.71
C ARG A 33 -8.41 5.80 -11.33
N GLY A 34 -8.73 4.58 -10.85
CA GLY A 34 -9.66 4.24 -9.80
C GLY A 34 -9.75 5.40 -8.84
N ASN A 35 -10.92 5.95 -8.64
CA ASN A 35 -11.14 7.17 -7.87
C ASN A 35 -10.19 7.17 -6.69
N TYR A 36 -9.09 7.94 -6.80
CA TYR A 36 -8.14 8.04 -5.71
C TYR A 36 -8.89 8.64 -4.52
N VAL A 37 -9.28 7.77 -3.61
CA VAL A 37 -10.01 8.18 -2.41
C VAL A 37 -8.99 8.77 -1.45
N LEU A 38 -9.05 10.08 -1.25
CA LEU A 38 -8.29 10.76 -0.24
C LEU A 38 -9.03 10.64 1.09
N LEU A 39 -8.64 9.67 1.90
CA LEU A 39 -9.21 9.49 3.25
C LEU A 39 -8.87 10.69 4.13
N PRO A 40 -9.76 11.12 5.02
CA PRO A 40 -9.46 12.14 6.02
C PRO A 40 -8.22 11.79 6.86
N GLU A 41 -7.52 12.80 7.35
CA GLU A 41 -6.45 12.58 8.33
C GLU A 41 -7.01 12.02 9.62
N GLY A 42 -6.33 11.06 10.22
CA GLY A 42 -6.73 10.46 11.48
C GLY A 42 -6.21 9.03 11.66
N ASP A 43 -6.73 8.41 12.69
CA ASP A 43 -6.41 7.03 13.06
C ASP A 43 -7.42 6.05 12.45
N TYR A 44 -6.91 4.96 11.89
CA TYR A 44 -7.69 3.92 11.24
C TYR A 44 -7.29 2.54 11.72
N GLU A 45 -8.29 1.69 11.91
CA GLU A 45 -8.06 0.26 12.01
C GLU A 45 -7.84 -0.31 10.61
N PHE A 46 -6.90 -1.22 10.48
CA PHE A 46 -6.60 -1.85 9.21
C PHE A 46 -6.59 -3.37 9.30
N THR A 47 -6.76 -4.00 8.15
CA THR A 47 -6.49 -5.42 7.92
C THR A 47 -5.50 -5.54 6.77
N ILE A 48 -4.50 -6.41 6.90
CA ILE A 48 -3.61 -6.75 5.79
C ILE A 48 -4.36 -7.69 4.85
N VAL A 49 -4.50 -7.29 3.59
CA VAL A 49 -5.23 -8.06 2.58
C VAL A 49 -4.34 -8.63 1.49
N ASP A 50 -3.14 -8.09 1.33
CA ASP A 50 -2.11 -8.63 0.44
C ASP A 50 -0.71 -8.21 0.91
N LEU A 51 0.29 -8.93 0.41
CA LEU A 51 1.71 -8.64 0.61
C LEU A 51 2.40 -8.75 -0.75
N LYS A 52 2.67 -7.62 -1.36
CA LYS A 52 3.33 -7.55 -2.67
C LYS A 52 4.84 -7.57 -2.50
N GLU A 53 5.52 -8.40 -3.26
CA GLU A 53 6.98 -8.45 -3.29
C GLU A 53 7.49 -7.90 -4.61
N SER A 54 8.51 -7.08 -4.53
CA SER A 54 9.17 -6.47 -5.70
C SER A 54 10.66 -6.24 -5.41
N ARG A 55 11.34 -5.60 -6.31
CA ARG A 55 12.75 -5.25 -6.15
C ARG A 55 12.94 -3.75 -6.31
N HIS A 56 13.47 -3.13 -5.29
CA HIS A 56 13.90 -1.73 -5.35
C HIS A 56 15.17 -1.61 -6.19
N GLN A 57 15.15 -0.66 -7.12
CA GLN A 57 16.33 -0.28 -7.91
C GLN A 57 16.93 0.99 -7.34
N ASP A 58 18.25 0.99 -7.15
CA ASP A 58 18.97 2.18 -6.71
C ASP A 58 18.86 3.29 -7.79
N VAL A 59 18.34 4.42 -7.36
CA VAL A 59 18.19 5.61 -8.22
C VAL A 59 19.05 6.78 -7.71
N GLY A 60 20.14 6.48 -7.00
CA GLY A 60 21.02 7.46 -6.39
C GLY A 60 20.55 7.95 -5.02
N GLY A 61 19.67 7.20 -4.37
CA GLY A 61 19.18 7.46 -3.01
C GLY A 61 20.01 6.83 -1.92
N LYS A 62 19.45 6.78 -0.71
CA LYS A 62 20.07 6.16 0.46
C LYS A 62 19.89 4.64 0.53
N VAL A 63 18.99 4.11 -0.31
CA VAL A 63 18.66 2.68 -0.37
C VAL A 63 19.18 2.12 -1.67
N GLY A 64 20.04 1.12 -1.61
CA GLY A 64 20.56 0.42 -2.79
C GLY A 64 19.60 -0.65 -3.30
N ASN A 65 20.03 -1.41 -4.29
CA ASN A 65 19.26 -2.52 -4.86
C ASN A 65 18.95 -3.57 -3.78
N CYS A 66 17.67 -3.78 -3.48
CA CYS A 66 17.24 -4.74 -2.48
C CYS A 66 15.84 -5.27 -2.72
N LYS A 67 15.45 -6.31 -2.02
CA LYS A 67 14.06 -6.76 -1.96
C LYS A 67 13.20 -5.67 -1.33
N GLN A 68 12.05 -5.42 -1.92
CA GLN A 68 11.03 -4.51 -1.42
C GLN A 68 9.74 -5.30 -1.17
N VAL A 69 9.11 -5.02 -0.05
CA VAL A 69 7.83 -5.62 0.33
C VAL A 69 6.83 -4.51 0.57
N ASN A 70 5.64 -4.65 0.01
CA ASN A 70 4.56 -3.69 0.10
C ASN A 70 3.33 -4.36 0.70
N PRO A 71 3.09 -4.21 2.00
CA PRO A 71 1.83 -4.63 2.60
C PRO A 71 0.68 -3.78 2.06
N VAL A 72 -0.45 -4.42 1.78
CA VAL A 72 -1.69 -3.73 1.39
C VAL A 72 -2.59 -3.63 2.60
N PHE A 73 -2.81 -2.41 3.05
CA PHE A 73 -3.64 -2.09 4.22
C PHE A 73 -5.05 -1.78 3.77
N ARG A 74 -6.02 -2.58 4.17
CA ARG A 74 -7.44 -2.27 3.97
C ARG A 74 -7.98 -1.55 5.18
N VAL A 75 -8.51 -0.36 4.94
CA VAL A 75 -9.18 0.47 5.95
C VAL A 75 -10.61 0.78 5.51
N LYS A 76 -11.44 1.23 6.45
CA LYS A 76 -12.78 1.70 6.14
C LYS A 76 -12.81 3.21 5.99
N ASN A 77 -13.41 3.68 4.90
CA ASN A 77 -13.72 5.09 4.72
C ASN A 77 -14.79 5.51 5.73
N PRO A 78 -14.53 6.49 6.61
CA PRO A 78 -15.51 6.93 7.61
C PRO A 78 -16.74 7.64 7.00
N GLU A 79 -16.66 8.12 5.75
CA GLU A 79 -17.74 8.85 5.10
C GLU A 79 -18.86 7.92 4.58
N ASP A 80 -18.49 6.79 4.01
CA ASP A 80 -19.42 5.88 3.35
C ASP A 80 -19.31 4.41 3.78
N GLY A 81 -18.33 4.08 4.61
CA GLY A 81 -18.05 2.73 5.10
C GLY A 81 -17.42 1.80 4.05
N SER A 82 -17.05 2.32 2.88
CA SER A 82 -16.38 1.54 1.84
C SER A 82 -14.99 1.09 2.27
N ASN A 83 -14.49 0.02 1.64
CA ASN A 83 -13.12 -0.42 1.84
C ASN A 83 -12.18 0.37 0.91
N VAL A 84 -11.09 0.85 1.47
CA VAL A 84 -10.01 1.52 0.74
C VAL A 84 -8.71 0.78 1.00
N ASP A 85 -8.02 0.40 -0.06
CA ASP A 85 -6.74 -0.30 0.01
C ASP A 85 -5.58 0.71 -0.17
N ILE A 86 -4.67 0.73 0.80
CA ILE A 86 -3.49 1.59 0.79
C ILE A 86 -2.28 0.73 0.43
N GLU A 87 -1.65 1.01 -0.71
CA GLU A 87 -0.57 0.22 -1.28
C GLU A 87 0.79 0.93 -1.29
N ASN A 88 0.83 2.20 -0.92
CA ASN A 88 2.02 3.05 -1.03
C ASN A 88 2.97 2.99 0.18
N PHE A 89 2.95 1.90 0.92
CA PHE A 89 3.84 1.68 2.05
C PHE A 89 4.96 0.70 1.66
N ASN A 90 6.18 1.21 1.54
CA ASN A 90 7.32 0.43 1.05
C ASN A 90 8.23 0.02 2.21
N LEU A 91 8.47 -1.26 2.35
CA LEU A 91 9.47 -1.83 3.27
C LEU A 91 10.67 -2.31 2.47
N TYR A 92 11.82 -1.71 2.71
CA TYR A 92 13.07 -2.04 2.03
C TYR A 92 13.91 -2.99 2.88
N MET A 93 14.26 -4.15 2.33
CA MET A 93 15.17 -5.10 2.97
C MET A 93 16.62 -4.59 2.82
N TRP A 94 16.88 -3.44 3.41
CA TRP A 94 18.14 -2.72 3.36
C TRP A 94 18.70 -2.51 4.77
N ASN A 95 20.00 -2.80 4.94
CA ASN A 95 20.65 -2.68 6.25
C ASN A 95 20.94 -1.22 6.59
N SER A 96 19.90 -0.50 6.99
CA SER A 96 20.00 0.83 7.57
C SER A 96 19.05 0.96 8.74
N ARG A 97 19.38 1.83 9.69
CA ARG A 97 18.56 2.06 10.89
C ARG A 97 17.13 2.45 10.56
N GLY A 98 16.94 3.28 9.51
CA GLY A 98 15.60 3.73 9.08
C GLY A 98 14.77 2.59 8.49
N CYS A 99 15.37 1.80 7.59
CA CYS A 99 14.64 0.67 6.97
C CYS A 99 14.30 -0.42 7.99
N LEU A 100 15.24 -0.79 8.84
CA LEU A 100 15.01 -1.77 9.90
C LEU A 100 13.97 -1.27 10.91
N GLY A 101 13.97 0.02 11.24
CA GLY A 101 12.98 0.62 12.12
C GLY A 101 11.57 0.58 11.54
N MET A 102 11.42 0.82 10.23
CA MET A 102 10.12 0.72 9.56
C MET A 102 9.60 -0.72 9.51
N ILE A 103 10.46 -1.69 9.24
CA ILE A 103 10.09 -3.10 9.26
C ILE A 103 9.65 -3.51 10.68
N ALA A 104 10.40 -3.12 11.71
CA ALA A 104 10.04 -3.40 13.09
C ALA A 104 8.69 -2.79 13.47
N GLN A 105 8.41 -1.54 13.11
CA GLN A 105 7.12 -0.90 13.34
C GLN A 105 5.96 -1.65 12.67
N TYR A 106 6.19 -2.11 11.45
CA TYR A 106 5.18 -2.91 10.73
C TYR A 106 4.90 -4.23 11.47
N TYR A 107 5.93 -4.99 11.84
CA TYR A 107 5.78 -6.24 12.58
C TYR A 107 5.13 -6.04 13.95
N ASP A 108 5.51 -4.97 14.67
CA ASP A 108 4.89 -4.60 15.95
C ASP A 108 3.40 -4.30 15.79
N SER A 109 3.03 -3.60 14.71
CA SER A 109 1.64 -3.18 14.48
C SER A 109 0.69 -4.33 14.19
N ILE A 110 1.18 -5.42 13.63
CA ILE A 110 0.39 -6.63 13.35
C ILE A 110 0.59 -7.75 14.39
N GLY A 111 1.39 -7.49 15.42
CA GLY A 111 1.60 -8.42 16.54
C GLY A 111 2.53 -9.59 16.24
N LEU A 112 3.37 -9.49 15.20
CA LEU A 112 4.39 -10.49 14.89
C LEU A 112 5.72 -10.26 15.60
N HIS A 113 5.89 -9.12 16.25
CA HIS A 113 7.08 -8.76 16.99
C HIS A 113 6.70 -7.90 18.20
N LYS A 114 7.53 -7.92 19.24
CA LYS A 114 7.46 -7.03 20.41
C LYS A 114 8.73 -6.22 20.52
N LYS A 115 8.59 -4.97 20.90
CA LYS A 115 9.73 -4.07 21.13
C LYS A 115 10.68 -4.68 22.17
N GLY A 116 11.94 -4.78 21.80
CA GLY A 116 13.00 -5.35 22.62
C GLY A 116 13.36 -6.80 22.29
N ASP A 117 12.53 -7.50 21.56
CA ASP A 117 12.83 -8.85 21.09
C ASP A 117 13.64 -8.85 19.78
N PRO A 118 14.38 -9.91 19.47
CA PRO A 118 14.95 -10.09 18.15
C PRO A 118 13.86 -10.20 17.10
N ILE A 119 14.10 -9.61 15.92
CA ILE A 119 13.16 -9.71 14.81
C ILE A 119 13.63 -10.77 13.82
N HIS A 120 12.74 -11.67 13.45
CA HIS A 120 12.94 -12.65 12.38
C HIS A 120 12.07 -12.28 11.19
N PHE A 121 12.70 -12.03 10.04
CA PHE A 121 11.95 -11.67 8.85
C PHE A 121 11.29 -12.90 8.25
N ASP A 122 9.98 -12.86 8.19
CA ASP A 122 9.14 -13.85 7.54
C ASP A 122 8.14 -13.10 6.65
N TRP A 123 8.27 -13.27 5.34
CA TRP A 123 7.43 -12.64 4.34
C TRP A 123 6.44 -13.62 3.70
N THR A 124 6.14 -14.70 4.39
CA THR A 124 5.10 -15.63 3.96
C THR A 124 3.73 -14.96 4.00
N LYS A 125 3.07 -14.84 2.86
CA LYS A 125 1.79 -14.11 2.73
C LYS A 125 0.75 -14.55 3.76
N ASP A 126 0.58 -15.85 3.94
CA ASP A 126 -0.42 -16.41 4.85
C ASP A 126 -0.21 -16.02 6.33
N HIS A 127 1.02 -15.67 6.71
CA HIS A 127 1.33 -15.19 8.05
C HIS A 127 0.96 -13.72 8.26
N HIS A 128 0.78 -12.97 7.18
CA HIS A 128 0.44 -11.54 7.21
C HIS A 128 -1.01 -11.25 6.88
N ILE A 129 -1.57 -11.93 5.88
CA ILE A 129 -2.96 -11.72 5.44
C ILE A 129 -3.93 -12.01 6.58
N GLY A 130 -4.89 -11.10 6.77
CA GLY A 130 -5.86 -11.16 7.86
C GLY A 130 -5.39 -10.58 9.19
N LYS A 131 -4.10 -10.24 9.33
CA LYS A 131 -3.59 -9.52 10.51
C LYS A 131 -4.17 -8.11 10.54
N THR A 132 -4.49 -7.65 11.74
CA THR A 132 -5.11 -6.35 11.99
C THR A 132 -4.22 -5.49 12.87
N GLY A 133 -4.39 -4.19 12.77
CA GLY A 133 -3.68 -3.22 13.59
C GLY A 133 -4.31 -1.85 13.46
N LYS A 134 -3.56 -0.83 13.89
CA LYS A 134 -3.98 0.57 13.85
C LYS A 134 -2.89 1.42 13.20
N LEU A 135 -3.29 2.33 12.33
CA LEU A 135 -2.40 3.25 11.64
C LEU A 135 -2.94 4.69 11.70
N GLN A 136 -2.05 5.64 11.46
CA GLN A 136 -2.41 7.05 11.30
C GLN A 136 -2.16 7.49 9.86
N ILE A 137 -3.16 8.13 9.27
CA ILE A 137 -3.06 8.78 7.96
C ILE A 137 -2.83 10.27 8.14
N LYS A 138 -1.90 10.82 7.39
CA LYS A 138 -1.69 12.26 7.20
C LYS A 138 -1.65 12.59 5.71
N HIS A 139 -1.93 13.84 5.40
CA HIS A 139 -1.81 14.37 4.06
C HIS A 139 -0.42 14.97 3.84
N GLU A 140 0.12 14.78 2.66
CA GLU A 140 1.38 15.34 2.20
C GLU A 140 1.15 16.07 0.89
N THR A 141 1.58 17.32 0.82
CA THR A 141 1.52 18.10 -0.42
C THR A 141 2.77 17.84 -1.25
N TYR A 142 2.59 17.58 -2.52
CA TYR A 142 3.68 17.37 -3.47
C TYR A 142 3.48 18.20 -4.74
N LYS A 143 4.59 18.51 -5.42
CA LYS A 143 4.54 19.18 -6.73
C LYS A 143 4.32 18.16 -7.83
N LYS A 144 3.29 18.38 -8.64
CA LYS A 144 3.06 17.62 -9.88
C LYS A 144 4.05 18.04 -10.97
N LYS A 145 4.18 17.21 -12.00
CA LYS A 145 5.04 17.52 -13.16
C LYS A 145 4.66 18.80 -13.90
N ASP A 146 3.39 19.22 -13.82
CA ASP A 146 2.88 20.45 -14.40
C ASP A 146 3.08 21.71 -13.51
N GLY A 147 3.75 21.54 -12.35
CA GLY A 147 4.03 22.61 -11.39
C GLY A 147 2.90 22.91 -10.41
N THR A 148 1.73 22.29 -10.54
CA THR A 148 0.63 22.44 -9.58
C THR A 148 0.84 21.60 -8.33
N ASP A 149 0.18 21.94 -7.22
CA ASP A 149 0.21 21.18 -6.00
C ASP A 149 -0.79 20.01 -6.05
N GLY A 150 -0.34 18.86 -5.58
CA GLY A 150 -1.18 17.69 -5.35
C GLY A 150 -1.17 17.31 -3.88
N THR A 151 -2.20 16.63 -3.43
CA THR A 151 -2.28 16.09 -2.08
C THR A 151 -2.30 14.57 -2.17
N ALA A 152 -1.46 13.92 -1.38
CA ALA A 152 -1.43 12.47 -1.24
C ALA A 152 -1.64 12.08 0.22
N MET A 153 -2.28 10.95 0.46
CA MET A 153 -2.31 10.38 1.79
C MET A 153 -1.07 9.54 2.04
N LYS A 154 -0.60 9.56 3.27
CA LYS A 154 0.58 8.82 3.74
C LYS A 154 0.28 8.18 5.07
N ILE A 155 0.73 6.95 5.25
CA ILE A 155 0.78 6.34 6.57
C ILE A 155 1.91 7.02 7.34
N SER A 156 1.57 7.81 8.33
CA SER A 156 2.54 8.57 9.13
C SER A 156 3.02 7.79 10.35
N LYS A 157 2.19 6.88 10.86
CA LYS A 157 2.50 6.06 12.02
C LYS A 157 1.78 4.71 11.94
N LEU A 158 2.46 3.65 12.35
CA LEU A 158 1.88 2.36 12.69
C LEU A 158 1.96 2.21 14.20
N TYR A 159 0.83 1.93 14.85
CA TYR A 159 0.77 1.76 16.29
C TYR A 159 1.13 0.32 16.67
N PRO A 160 1.99 0.11 17.67
CA PRO A 160 2.20 -1.21 18.23
C PRO A 160 0.88 -1.83 18.68
N LYS A 161 0.71 -3.14 18.49
CA LYS A 161 -0.54 -3.84 18.81
C LYS A 161 -0.97 -3.64 20.27
N GLU A 162 -0.02 -3.59 21.18
CA GLU A 162 -0.28 -3.36 22.62
C GLU A 162 -0.82 -1.96 22.91
N GLU A 163 -0.30 -0.92 22.26
CA GLU A 163 -0.80 0.46 22.38
C GLU A 163 -2.19 0.63 21.76
N ALA A 164 -2.47 -0.07 20.66
CA ALA A 164 -3.78 -0.04 20.02
C ALA A 164 -4.89 -0.62 20.90
N ALA A 165 -4.57 -1.62 21.72
CA ALA A 165 -5.50 -2.21 22.69
C ALA A 165 -5.77 -1.27 23.87
N SER A 166 -4.80 -0.46 24.30
CA SER A 166 -4.93 0.43 25.45
C SER A 166 -5.80 1.66 25.19
N THR A 167 -5.91 2.11 23.93
CA THR A 167 -6.77 3.26 23.59
C THR A 167 -8.26 2.96 23.63
N ASN A 168 -8.67 1.70 23.67
CA ASN A 168 -10.07 1.28 23.82
C ASN A 168 -10.54 1.23 25.30
N SER A 169 -9.68 1.58 26.26
CA SER A 169 -9.99 1.53 27.69
C SER A 169 -10.58 2.83 28.29
N TRP A 170 -11.01 3.77 27.46
CA TRP A 170 -11.67 5.01 27.92
C TRP A 170 -13.19 4.85 27.97
N GLY A 171 -13.69 3.91 28.76
CA GLY A 171 -15.13 3.69 28.84
C GLY A 171 -15.63 3.03 30.11
N SER A 172 -14.87 2.98 31.19
CA SER A 172 -15.33 2.41 32.46
C SER A 172 -15.03 3.33 33.65
N TRP A 173 -15.71 4.47 33.70
CA TRP A 173 -15.95 5.12 34.96
C TRP A 173 -17.20 4.48 35.60
N LYS A 174 -17.02 3.42 36.35
CA LYS A 174 -18.02 2.99 37.33
C LYS A 174 -17.88 3.88 38.53
N LYS A 175 -18.95 4.64 38.79
CA LYS A 175 -19.19 5.25 40.11
C LYS A 175 -19.37 4.17 41.18
#